data_e68dc3a081562bb7ce41af435b5ea7a2
#
_entry.id   e68dc3a081562bb7ce41af435b5ea7a2
#
_cell.length_a   1.000
_cell.length_b   1.000
_cell.length_c   1.000
_cell.angle_alpha   90.00
_cell.angle_beta   90.00
_cell.angle_gamma   90.00
#
_symmetry.space_group_name_H-M   'P 1'
#
loop_
_entity.id
_entity.type
_entity.pdbx_description
1 polymer ?
#
loop_
_entity_poly.entity_id
_entity_poly.type
_entity_poly.pdbx_seq_one_letter_code
_entity_poly.pdbx_strand_id
1 'polypeptide(L)'
;MSLAQIQAEDRRLIILCVLDDGGYHAGEAVLKQVTEQFGHRPSREQIRADLSFLADNNLVRIEKLPAQSGELWVAHLLPDGQDVAKGRVHPGVARREPG
;
A
#
# COMPACT_ATOMS: atom_id res chain seq x y z
N MET A 1 -4.10 -14.73 14.76
CA MET A 1 -3.44 -13.66 13.98
C MET A 1 -1.97 -14.03 13.83
N SER A 2 -1.46 -14.08 12.60
CA SER A 2 -0.07 -14.47 12.33
C SER A 2 0.81 -13.22 12.21
N LEU A 3 2.13 -13.41 12.36
CA LEU A 3 3.10 -12.33 12.12
C LEU A 3 2.99 -11.83 10.68
N ALA A 4 2.84 -12.74 9.71
CA ALA A 4 2.71 -12.37 8.31
C ALA A 4 1.48 -11.47 8.07
N GLN A 5 0.37 -11.76 8.74
CA GLN A 5 -0.85 -10.95 8.64
C GLN A 5 -0.64 -9.57 9.26
N ILE A 6 -0.01 -9.51 10.44
CA ILE A 6 0.30 -8.25 11.10
C ILE A 6 1.21 -7.38 10.21
N GLN A 7 2.23 -8.00 9.61
CA GLN A 7 3.14 -7.29 8.73
C GLN A 7 2.44 -6.78 7.47
N ALA A 8 1.53 -7.58 6.89
CA ALA A 8 0.78 -7.16 5.71
C ALA A 8 -0.13 -5.97 6.03
N GLU A 9 -0.82 -6.01 7.17
CA GLU A 9 -1.69 -4.91 7.60
C GLU A 9 -0.89 -3.62 7.82
N ASP A 10 0.29 -3.74 8.42
CA ASP A 10 1.17 -2.60 8.64
C ASP A 10 1.71 -2.02 7.32
N ARG A 11 2.14 -2.88 6.39
CA ARG A 11 2.59 -2.42 5.06
C ARG A 11 1.49 -1.68 4.32
N ARG A 12 0.25 -2.17 4.40
CA ARG A 12 -0.90 -1.54 3.73
C ARG A 12 -1.17 -0.15 4.29
N LEU A 13 -1.06 0.02 5.61
CA LEU A 13 -1.19 1.35 6.22
C LEU A 13 -0.07 2.28 5.73
N ILE A 14 1.17 1.80 5.73
CA ILE A 14 2.33 2.59 5.27
C ILE A 14 2.11 3.04 3.83
N ILE A 15 1.67 2.13 2.96
CA ILE A 15 1.40 2.44 1.55
C ILE A 15 0.38 3.56 1.43
N LEU A 16 -0.75 3.47 2.16
CA LEU A 16 -1.78 4.50 2.10
C LEU A 16 -1.28 5.84 2.61
N CYS A 17 -0.53 5.84 3.72
CA CYS A 17 0.02 7.08 4.29
C CYS A 17 1.03 7.74 3.36
N VAL A 18 1.89 6.95 2.73
CA VAL A 18 2.88 7.46 1.78
C VAL A 18 2.21 8.06 0.56
N LEU A 19 1.18 7.41 0.04
CA LEU A 19 0.42 7.94 -1.09
C LEU A 19 -0.28 9.25 -0.72
N ASP A 20 -0.84 9.33 0.49
CA ASP A 20 -1.51 10.55 0.95
C ASP A 20 -0.54 11.72 1.08
N ASP A 21 0.69 11.47 1.54
CA ASP A 21 1.70 12.50 1.73
C ASP A 21 2.46 12.84 0.44
N GLY A 22 2.52 11.91 -0.51
CA GLY A 22 3.45 11.97 -1.63
C GLY A 22 2.83 12.19 -3.00
N GLY A 23 1.69 12.89 -3.11
CA GLY A 23 1.10 13.25 -4.41
C GLY A 23 0.09 12.25 -4.94
N TYR A 24 -0.34 11.30 -4.11
CA TYR A 24 -1.46 10.39 -4.35
C TYR A 24 -1.19 9.25 -5.33
N HIS A 25 0.04 9.13 -5.86
CA HIS A 25 0.39 7.97 -6.69
C HIS A 25 1.86 7.60 -6.53
N ALA A 26 2.17 6.33 -6.71
CA ALA A 26 3.55 5.83 -6.69
C ALA A 26 3.64 4.46 -7.34
N GLY A 27 4.79 4.18 -7.94
CA GLY A 27 5.08 2.87 -8.50
C GLY A 27 5.41 1.84 -7.43
N GLU A 28 5.24 0.56 -7.77
CA GLU A 28 5.47 -0.55 -6.84
C GLU A 28 6.89 -0.58 -6.28
N ALA A 29 7.90 -0.21 -7.08
CA ALA A 29 9.29 -0.22 -6.63
C ALA A 29 9.53 0.82 -5.54
N VAL A 30 8.94 2.01 -5.69
CA VAL A 30 9.04 3.08 -4.69
C VAL A 30 8.33 2.65 -3.41
N LEU A 31 7.14 2.06 -3.52
CA LEU A 31 6.40 1.58 -2.37
C LEU A 31 7.16 0.48 -1.62
N LYS A 32 7.83 -0.41 -2.35
CA LYS A 32 8.70 -1.42 -1.74
C LYS A 32 9.82 -0.76 -0.95
N GLN A 33 10.52 0.22 -1.54
CA GLN A 33 11.61 0.93 -0.86
C GLN A 33 11.14 1.64 0.40
N VAL A 34 9.98 2.28 0.35
CA VAL A 34 9.44 2.99 1.53
C VAL A 34 9.12 2.01 2.65
N THR A 35 8.47 0.88 2.34
CA THR A 35 8.16 -0.10 3.37
C THR A 35 9.44 -0.70 3.96
N GLU A 36 10.51 -0.80 3.19
CA GLU A 36 11.82 -1.24 3.69
C GLU A 36 12.39 -0.27 4.71
N GLN A 37 12.17 1.03 4.54
CA GLN A 37 12.60 2.04 5.51
C GLN A 37 11.87 1.93 6.86
N PHE A 38 10.71 1.30 6.87
CA PHE A 38 9.93 1.03 8.08
C PHE A 38 10.20 -0.37 8.63
N GLY A 39 11.23 -1.05 8.17
CA GLY A 39 11.67 -2.32 8.73
C GLY A 39 11.08 -3.56 8.08
N HIS A 40 10.28 -3.39 7.03
CA HIS A 40 9.75 -4.53 6.28
C HIS A 40 10.74 -5.00 5.21
N ARG A 41 10.61 -6.25 4.80
CA ARG A 41 11.39 -6.79 3.68
C ARG A 41 10.48 -7.56 2.74
N PRO A 42 9.49 -6.88 2.13
CA PRO A 42 8.56 -7.57 1.25
C PRO A 42 9.20 -7.90 -0.09
N SER A 43 8.75 -9.00 -0.68
CA SER A 43 9.00 -9.28 -2.08
C SER A 43 8.11 -8.37 -2.94
N ARG A 44 8.43 -8.30 -4.24
CA ARG A 44 7.58 -7.60 -5.21
C ARG A 44 6.17 -8.19 -5.21
N GLU A 45 6.07 -9.52 -5.13
CA GLU A 45 4.79 -10.21 -5.11
C GLU A 45 3.97 -9.86 -3.87
N GLN A 46 4.62 -9.69 -2.73
CA GLN A 46 3.91 -9.27 -1.51
C GLN A 46 3.39 -7.85 -1.62
N ILE A 47 4.17 -6.93 -2.21
CA ILE A 47 3.69 -5.57 -2.48
C ILE A 47 2.50 -5.61 -3.43
N ARG A 48 2.57 -6.41 -4.51
CA ARG A 48 1.44 -6.55 -5.45
C ARG A 48 0.21 -7.15 -4.79
N ALA A 49 0.39 -8.10 -3.89
CA ALA A 49 -0.72 -8.67 -3.11
C ALA A 49 -1.37 -7.60 -2.23
N ASP A 50 -0.57 -6.77 -1.57
CA ASP A 50 -1.08 -5.66 -0.77
C ASP A 50 -1.84 -4.65 -1.63
N LEU A 51 -1.30 -4.31 -2.80
CA LEU A 51 -1.97 -3.38 -3.72
C LEU A 51 -3.28 -3.97 -4.25
N SER A 52 -3.31 -5.27 -4.55
CA SER A 52 -4.54 -5.94 -4.99
C SER A 52 -5.59 -5.91 -3.89
N PHE A 53 -5.20 -6.17 -2.63
CA PHE A 53 -6.11 -6.05 -1.50
C PHE A 53 -6.69 -4.64 -1.40
N LEU A 54 -5.83 -3.63 -1.49
CA LEU A 54 -6.28 -2.24 -1.37
C LEU A 54 -7.20 -1.86 -2.54
N ALA A 55 -6.92 -2.34 -3.74
CA ALA A 55 -7.74 -2.07 -4.92
C ALA A 55 -9.10 -2.78 -4.81
N ASP A 56 -9.12 -4.01 -4.34
CA ASP A 56 -10.36 -4.79 -4.15
C ASP A 56 -11.26 -4.12 -3.12
N ASN A 57 -10.70 -3.38 -2.19
CA ASN A 57 -11.43 -2.64 -1.16
C ASN A 57 -11.66 -1.17 -1.51
N ASN A 58 -11.41 -0.79 -2.76
CA ASN A 58 -11.66 0.57 -3.28
C ASN A 58 -10.87 1.66 -2.54
N LEU A 59 -9.68 1.30 -2.04
CA LEU A 59 -8.80 2.25 -1.35
C LEU A 59 -7.75 2.83 -2.29
N VAL A 60 -7.37 2.07 -3.31
CA VAL A 60 -6.49 2.53 -4.39
C VAL A 60 -7.00 2.02 -5.73
N ARG A 61 -6.51 2.63 -6.81
CA ARG A 61 -6.67 2.13 -8.17
C ARG A 61 -5.29 1.72 -8.68
N ILE A 62 -5.21 0.60 -9.37
CA ILE A 62 -3.95 0.11 -9.93
C ILE A 62 -3.93 0.39 -11.42
N GLU A 63 -2.87 1.04 -11.87
CA GLU A 63 -2.56 1.23 -13.28
C GLU A 63 -1.38 0.31 -13.63
N LYS A 64 -1.55 -0.50 -14.66
CA LYS A 64 -0.51 -1.43 -15.11
C LYS A 64 0.09 -0.88 -16.40
N LEU A 65 1.37 -0.54 -16.36
CA LEU A 65 2.08 0.03 -17.48
C LEU A 65 3.04 -1.00 -18.07
N PRO A 66 3.19 -1.06 -19.41
CA PRO A 66 4.19 -1.96 -20.01
C PRO A 66 5.59 -1.50 -19.63
N ALA A 67 6.46 -2.46 -19.37
CA ALA A 67 7.86 -2.21 -19.05
C ALA A 67 8.71 -3.29 -19.73
N GLN A 68 10.03 -3.06 -19.82
CA GLN A 68 10.93 -4.01 -20.47
C GLN A 68 10.89 -5.40 -19.84
N SER A 69 10.68 -5.46 -18.53
CA SER A 69 10.64 -6.71 -17.77
C SER A 69 9.21 -7.18 -17.48
N GLY A 70 8.21 -6.72 -18.26
CA GLY A 70 6.82 -7.10 -18.07
C GLY A 70 5.94 -5.90 -17.75
N GLU A 71 5.34 -5.86 -16.56
CA GLU A 71 4.44 -4.78 -16.16
C GLU A 71 5.02 -4.01 -14.98
N LEU A 72 4.78 -2.70 -14.97
CA LEU A 72 5.00 -1.84 -13.79
C LEU A 72 3.63 -1.48 -13.23
N TRP A 73 3.43 -1.75 -11.95
CA TRP A 73 2.19 -1.38 -11.28
C TRP A 73 2.36 -0.02 -10.60
N VAL A 74 1.41 0.88 -10.86
CA VAL A 74 1.34 2.20 -10.23
C VAL A 74 0.05 2.27 -9.44
N ALA A 75 0.14 2.59 -8.15
CA ALA A 75 -1.02 2.74 -7.29
C ALA A 75 -1.44 4.21 -7.23
N HIS A 76 -2.74 4.46 -7.37
CA HIS A 76 -3.35 5.77 -7.24
C HIS A 76 -4.29 5.76 -6.04
N LEU A 77 -4.10 6.68 -5.11
CA LEU A 77 -4.93 6.77 -3.91
C LEU A 77 -6.34 7.24 -4.27
N LEU A 78 -7.33 6.51 -3.77
CA LEU A 78 -8.74 6.89 -3.91
C LEU A 78 -9.22 7.62 -2.65
N PRO A 79 -10.37 8.34 -2.72
CA PRO A 79 -10.88 9.08 -1.55
C PRO A 79 -11.05 8.22 -0.31
N ASP A 80 -11.57 6.99 -0.44
CA ASP A 80 -11.71 6.09 0.71
C ASP A 80 -10.36 5.69 1.28
N GLY A 81 -9.34 5.50 0.42
CA GLY A 81 -7.98 5.21 0.88
C GLY A 81 -7.38 6.38 1.64
N GLN A 82 -7.67 7.60 1.20
CA GLN A 82 -7.24 8.80 1.91
C GLN A 82 -7.85 8.87 3.30
N ASP A 83 -9.14 8.53 3.43
CA ASP A 83 -9.80 8.52 4.73
C ASP A 83 -9.16 7.50 5.68
N VAL A 84 -8.80 6.32 5.17
CA VAL A 84 -8.12 5.30 5.97
C VAL A 84 -6.72 5.78 6.36
N ALA A 85 -5.98 6.40 5.45
CA ALA A 85 -4.67 6.97 5.77
C ALA A 85 -4.77 8.00 6.89
N LYS A 86 -5.88 8.70 7.00
CA LYS A 86 -6.11 9.74 8.02
C LYS A 86 -6.72 9.21 9.30
N GLY A 87 -6.99 7.90 9.38
CA GLY A 87 -7.39 7.28 10.64
C GLY A 87 -8.68 6.49 10.63
N ARG A 88 -9.44 6.48 9.52
CA ARG A 88 -10.62 5.62 9.46
C ARG A 88 -10.21 4.17 9.58
N VAL A 89 -10.88 3.41 10.42
CA VAL A 89 -10.59 1.99 10.62
C VAL A 89 -11.08 1.18 9.41
N HIS A 90 -10.22 0.28 8.92
CA HIS A 90 -10.57 -0.63 7.83
C HIS A 90 -10.02 -2.02 8.13
N PRO A 91 -10.84 -3.08 7.97
CA PRO A 91 -10.35 -4.45 8.16
C PRO A 91 -9.20 -4.75 7.19
N GLY A 92 -8.16 -5.38 7.69
CA GLY A 92 -6.99 -5.75 6.88
C GLY A 92 -5.97 -4.63 6.71
N VAL A 93 -6.19 -3.47 7.32
CA VAL A 93 -5.24 -2.36 7.38
C VAL A 93 -4.99 -2.04 8.85
N ALA A 94 -3.71 -1.90 9.24
CA ALA A 94 -3.39 -1.56 10.61
C ALA A 94 -3.99 -0.21 10.99
N ARG A 95 -4.32 -0.05 12.27
CA ARG A 95 -4.87 1.20 12.77
C ARG A 95 -3.75 2.23 12.90
N ARG A 96 -4.02 3.46 12.44
CA ARG A 96 -3.08 4.55 12.63
C ARG A 96 -3.06 4.92 14.12
N GLU A 97 -1.88 4.89 14.72
CA GLU A 97 -1.73 5.29 16.11
C GLU A 97 -2.01 6.79 16.26
N PRO A 98 -2.74 7.21 17.28
CA PRO A 98 -2.89 8.64 17.57
C PRO A 98 -1.50 9.21 17.91
N GLY A 99 -1.18 10.28 17.24
CA GLY A 99 0.12 10.90 17.15
C GLY A 99 0.90 11.27 18.35
#